data_e0b19a744408659cbeb339d0fab46e64
#
_entry.id   e0b19a744408659cbeb339d0fab46e64
#
_cell.length_a   1.000
_cell.length_b   1.000
_cell.length_c   1.000
_cell.angle_alpha   90.00
_cell.angle_beta   90.00
_cell.angle_gamma   90.00
#
_symmetry.space_group_name_H-M   'P 1'
#
loop_
_entity.id
_entity.type
_entity.pdbx_description
1 polymer ?
#
loop_
_entity_poly.entity_id
_entity_poly.type
_entity_poly.pdbx_seq_one_letter_code
_entity_poly.pdbx_strand_id
1 'polypeptide(L)'
;SAAGSFGNFGATTDNNAGNNLDTLFAGPRPDTASTDGVITKASVTWTPNDNQLLYATFSEGYRPGLLNRPGGATNPAGTFTVPYAIDTDDMTNYEFGWKTDLLDYTLRFNGSVFFAEIERLQTTIFDPSITNLFFSDNAADAEIKGVEGDFIWAPPSMSGLTVTGAFSVLDTEITRVITPTNDVTLGDSLAYA
;
A
#
# COMPACT_ATOMS: atom_id res chain seq x y z
N SER A 1 -3.13 23.51 -25.91
CA SER A 1 -2.63 22.15 -25.96
C SER A 1 -2.68 21.59 -24.56
N ALA A 2 -3.77 21.03 -24.22
CA ALA A 2 -3.86 20.26 -23.02
C ALA A 2 -3.15 18.93 -23.31
N ALA A 3 -1.88 18.90 -23.07
CA ALA A 3 -1.28 17.66 -22.67
C ALA A 3 -1.95 17.29 -21.38
N GLY A 4 -2.97 16.45 -21.43
CA GLY A 4 -3.46 15.83 -20.23
C GLY A 4 -2.24 15.31 -19.52
N SER A 5 -1.98 15.81 -18.34
CA SER A 5 -0.89 15.26 -17.57
C SER A 5 -1.17 13.77 -17.46
N PHE A 6 -0.17 12.93 -17.63
CA PHE A 6 -0.29 11.47 -17.50
C PHE A 6 -0.83 11.03 -16.13
N GLY A 7 -0.93 11.94 -15.17
CA GLY A 7 -1.54 11.71 -13.87
C GLY A 7 -3.02 12.01 -13.77
N ASN A 8 -3.61 12.58 -14.79
CA ASN A 8 -5.02 12.91 -14.79
C ASN A 8 -5.81 11.87 -15.59
N PHE A 9 -6.06 10.75 -14.97
CA PHE A 9 -6.84 9.65 -15.55
C PHE A 9 -8.35 9.90 -15.51
N GLY A 10 -8.79 10.91 -14.78
CA GLY A 10 -10.15 11.40 -14.86
C GLY A 10 -10.36 12.12 -16.18
N ALA A 11 -11.50 11.98 -16.78
CA ALA A 11 -11.90 12.86 -17.83
C ALA A 11 -12.06 14.26 -17.21
N THR A 12 -11.32 15.21 -17.70
CA THR A 12 -11.49 16.58 -17.30
C THR A 12 -12.21 17.34 -18.39
N THR A 13 -13.16 18.13 -18.01
CA THR A 13 -13.88 18.99 -18.95
C THR A 13 -12.96 19.99 -19.61
N ASP A 14 -12.00 20.51 -18.87
CA ASP A 14 -11.07 21.52 -19.38
C ASP A 14 -10.10 20.94 -20.42
N ASN A 15 -9.68 19.69 -20.23
CA ASN A 15 -8.80 18.98 -21.18
C ASN A 15 -9.55 18.45 -22.40
N ASN A 16 -10.87 18.48 -22.36
CA ASN A 16 -11.76 18.02 -23.41
C ASN A 16 -12.72 19.11 -23.89
N ALA A 17 -12.30 20.34 -23.83
CA ALA A 17 -13.11 21.48 -24.26
C ALA A 17 -13.72 21.32 -25.66
N GLY A 18 -13.13 20.50 -26.52
CA GLY A 18 -13.71 20.17 -27.82
C GLY A 18 -14.68 19.00 -27.84
N ASN A 19 -14.67 18.15 -26.78
CA ASN A 19 -15.46 16.92 -26.75
C ASN A 19 -16.66 16.99 -25.80
N ASN A 20 -16.70 17.99 -24.93
CA ASN A 20 -17.79 18.23 -23.97
C ASN A 20 -18.31 16.96 -23.28
N LEU A 21 -17.42 16.27 -22.59
CA LEU A 21 -17.75 15.00 -21.92
C LEU A 21 -18.84 15.15 -20.87
N ASP A 22 -19.03 16.34 -20.29
CA ASP A 22 -20.12 16.60 -19.35
C ASP A 22 -21.51 16.41 -19.97
N THR A 23 -21.64 16.72 -21.24
CA THR A 23 -22.91 16.48 -21.96
C THR A 23 -23.10 15.01 -22.33
N LEU A 24 -22.02 14.27 -22.55
CA LEU A 24 -22.09 12.83 -22.86
C LEU A 24 -22.41 11.98 -21.64
N PHE A 25 -22.06 12.45 -20.44
CA PHE A 25 -22.16 11.65 -19.22
C PHE A 25 -23.02 12.30 -18.12
N ALA A 26 -23.88 13.21 -18.49
CA ALA A 26 -24.94 13.81 -17.65
C ALA A 26 -24.47 14.41 -16.31
N GLY A 27 -23.35 15.15 -16.31
CA GLY A 27 -22.94 15.93 -15.13
C GLY A 27 -21.48 16.32 -15.13
N PRO A 28 -21.09 17.32 -14.32
CA PRO A 28 -19.72 17.76 -14.20
C PRO A 28 -18.87 16.65 -13.57
N ARG A 29 -17.68 16.47 -14.12
CA ARG A 29 -16.70 15.51 -13.62
C ARG A 29 -15.60 16.24 -12.89
N PRO A 30 -15.09 15.67 -11.78
CA PRO A 30 -13.93 16.27 -11.14
C PRO A 30 -12.72 16.20 -12.08
N ASP A 31 -11.99 17.29 -12.17
CA ASP A 31 -10.74 17.40 -12.92
C ASP A 31 -9.52 17.41 -12.02
N THR A 32 -9.73 17.48 -10.72
CA THR A 32 -8.70 17.48 -9.71
C THR A 32 -9.07 16.56 -8.55
N ALA A 33 -8.07 15.91 -8.00
CA ALA A 33 -8.14 15.29 -6.69
C ALA A 33 -7.07 15.95 -5.81
N SER A 34 -7.45 16.37 -4.61
CA SER A 34 -6.53 16.95 -3.64
C SER A 34 -6.66 16.21 -2.33
N THR A 35 -5.53 16.04 -1.68
CA THR A 35 -5.45 15.38 -0.37
C THR A 35 -4.54 16.18 0.52
N ASP A 36 -4.97 16.39 1.74
CA ASP A 36 -4.17 16.89 2.83
C ASP A 36 -4.37 15.99 4.05
N GLY A 37 -3.35 15.86 4.88
CA GLY A 37 -3.41 15.01 6.05
C GLY A 37 -2.19 15.18 6.95
N VAL A 38 -2.31 14.67 8.16
CA VAL A 38 -1.21 14.61 9.14
C VAL A 38 -0.92 13.15 9.41
N ILE A 39 0.34 12.78 9.34
CA ILE A 39 0.81 11.44 9.73
C ILE A 39 1.66 11.54 11.00
N THR A 40 1.56 10.53 11.83
CA THR A 40 2.27 10.45 13.10
C THR A 40 3.34 9.36 13.01
N LYS A 41 4.50 9.64 13.58
CA LYS A 41 5.54 8.63 13.80
C LYS A 41 6.11 8.80 15.20
N ALA A 42 6.17 7.70 15.95
CA ALA A 42 6.82 7.62 17.23
C ALA A 42 7.74 6.40 17.28
N SER A 43 8.93 6.56 17.85
CA SER A 43 9.87 5.47 17.99
C SER A 43 10.57 5.56 19.34
N VAL A 44 10.76 4.40 19.97
CA VAL A 44 11.54 4.24 21.19
C VAL A 44 12.67 3.26 20.90
N THR A 45 13.87 3.64 21.29
CA THR A 45 15.05 2.78 21.18
C THR A 45 15.64 2.57 22.57
N TRP A 46 15.99 1.33 22.86
CA TRP A 46 16.62 0.94 24.12
C TRP A 46 17.86 0.10 23.86
N THR A 47 18.96 0.50 24.47
CA THR A 47 20.25 -0.19 24.41
C THR A 47 20.58 -0.76 25.80
N PRO A 48 20.12 -1.99 26.11
CA PRO A 48 20.35 -2.62 27.42
C PRO A 48 21.84 -2.85 27.72
N ASN A 49 22.66 -3.01 26.70
CA ASN A 49 24.11 -3.15 26.77
C ASN A 49 24.75 -2.76 25.43
N ASP A 50 26.07 -2.77 25.35
CA ASP A 50 26.82 -2.35 24.16
C ASP A 50 26.59 -3.25 22.93
N ASN A 51 26.07 -4.44 23.12
CA ASN A 51 25.89 -5.44 22.07
C ASN A 51 24.46 -5.57 21.59
N GLN A 52 23.51 -4.84 22.20
CA GLN A 52 22.09 -5.00 21.91
C GLN A 52 21.39 -3.65 21.77
N LEU A 53 20.60 -3.54 20.73
CA LEU A 53 19.69 -2.45 20.52
C LEU A 53 18.32 -3.03 20.20
N LEU A 54 17.31 -2.61 20.93
CA LEU A 54 15.91 -2.91 20.70
C LEU A 54 15.20 -1.63 20.31
N TYR A 55 14.23 -1.73 19.42
CA TYR A 55 13.39 -0.58 19.10
C TYR A 55 11.95 -0.99 18.88
N ALA A 56 11.04 -0.05 19.13
CA ALA A 56 9.65 -0.14 18.77
C ALA A 56 9.25 1.12 18.02
N THR A 57 8.53 0.97 16.93
CA THR A 57 8.06 2.08 16.10
C THR A 57 6.57 1.93 15.84
N PHE A 58 5.87 3.03 16.00
CA PHE A 58 4.53 3.27 15.49
C PHE A 58 4.64 4.28 14.36
N SER A 59 4.00 4.03 13.23
CA SER A 59 3.97 5.00 12.13
C SER A 59 2.69 4.91 11.33
N GLU A 60 2.22 6.06 10.89
CA GLU A 60 1.09 6.23 9.99
C GLU A 60 1.59 6.66 8.61
N GLY A 61 0.82 6.34 7.59
CA GLY A 61 1.05 6.76 6.23
C GLY A 61 -0.26 6.77 5.45
N TYR A 62 -0.28 7.42 4.29
CA TYR A 62 -1.42 7.37 3.38
C TYR A 62 -0.97 7.50 1.93
N ARG A 63 -1.79 7.00 1.02
CA ARG A 63 -1.69 7.32 -0.41
C ARG A 63 -2.77 8.32 -0.78
N PRO A 64 -2.46 9.34 -1.59
CA PRO A 64 -3.46 10.31 -2.02
C PRO A 64 -4.54 9.66 -2.90
N GLY A 65 -5.72 10.25 -2.90
CA GLY A 65 -6.79 9.87 -3.80
C GLY A 65 -6.44 10.10 -5.26
N LEU A 66 -7.10 9.37 -6.14
CA LEU A 66 -6.88 9.38 -7.59
C LEU A 66 -8.18 9.66 -8.33
N LEU A 67 -8.06 10.14 -9.57
CA LEU A 67 -9.17 10.22 -10.50
C LEU A 67 -9.28 8.96 -11.37
N ASN A 68 -10.48 8.44 -11.54
CA ASN A 68 -10.75 7.29 -12.39
C ASN A 68 -11.06 7.70 -13.82
N ARG A 69 -10.38 7.07 -14.77
CA ARG A 69 -10.63 7.30 -16.18
C ARG A 69 -12.05 6.86 -16.62
N PRO A 70 -12.53 5.65 -16.23
CA PRO A 70 -13.88 5.19 -16.59
C PRO A 70 -14.93 5.61 -15.57
N GLY A 71 -14.68 6.65 -14.77
CA GLY A 71 -15.62 7.13 -13.76
C GLY A 71 -17.03 7.35 -14.33
N GLY A 72 -18.04 6.89 -13.59
CA GLY A 72 -19.44 6.89 -14.01
C GLY A 72 -19.89 5.65 -14.79
N ALA A 73 -19.01 4.71 -15.13
CA ALA A 73 -19.41 3.41 -15.68
C ALA A 73 -20.18 2.61 -14.62
N THR A 74 -21.31 2.05 -15.02
CA THR A 74 -22.20 1.33 -14.09
C THR A 74 -22.35 -0.12 -14.53
N ASN A 75 -22.39 -1.06 -13.58
CA ASN A 75 -22.64 -2.44 -13.86
C ASN A 75 -24.07 -2.68 -14.40
N PRO A 76 -24.34 -3.79 -15.11
CA PRO A 76 -25.65 -4.05 -15.72
C PRO A 76 -26.81 -4.09 -14.72
N ALA A 77 -26.54 -4.47 -13.46
CA ALA A 77 -27.53 -4.50 -12.40
C ALA A 77 -27.85 -3.13 -11.81
N GLY A 78 -27.07 -2.08 -12.13
CA GLY A 78 -27.23 -0.75 -11.58
C GLY A 78 -26.87 -0.62 -10.09
N THR A 79 -26.19 -1.59 -9.54
CA THR A 79 -25.86 -1.66 -8.10
C THR A 79 -24.49 -1.08 -7.75
N PHE A 80 -23.63 -0.91 -8.75
CA PHE A 80 -22.32 -0.32 -8.60
C PHE A 80 -22.01 0.63 -9.76
N THR A 81 -21.43 1.77 -9.41
CA THR A 81 -20.92 2.75 -10.38
C THR A 81 -19.50 3.10 -10.03
N VAL A 82 -18.59 3.00 -10.98
CA VAL A 82 -17.18 3.40 -10.82
C VAL A 82 -17.11 4.84 -10.36
N PRO A 83 -16.50 5.13 -9.21
CA PRO A 83 -16.37 6.50 -8.73
C PRO A 83 -15.50 7.34 -9.68
N TYR A 84 -15.79 8.61 -9.81
CA TYR A 84 -14.94 9.53 -10.57
C TYR A 84 -13.60 9.79 -9.89
N ALA A 85 -13.61 9.80 -8.58
CA ALA A 85 -12.44 9.94 -7.74
C ALA A 85 -12.50 8.90 -6.61
N ILE A 86 -11.36 8.43 -6.18
CA ILE A 86 -11.22 7.58 -5.00
C ILE A 86 -10.56 8.36 -3.87
N ASP A 87 -10.87 7.97 -2.65
CA ASP A 87 -10.31 8.56 -1.44
C ASP A 87 -8.90 8.05 -1.16
N THR A 88 -8.24 8.65 -0.18
CA THR A 88 -6.99 8.12 0.40
C THR A 88 -7.19 6.72 0.94
N ASP A 89 -6.15 5.93 0.92
CA ASP A 89 -6.01 4.83 1.87
C ASP A 89 -5.06 5.24 2.99
N ASP A 90 -5.29 4.68 4.15
CA ASP A 90 -4.52 4.96 5.34
C ASP A 90 -3.83 3.68 5.82
N MET A 91 -2.58 3.80 6.23
CA MET A 91 -1.80 2.68 6.76
C MET A 91 -1.30 3.03 8.15
N THR A 92 -1.50 2.08 9.08
CA THR A 92 -0.92 2.11 10.43
C THR A 92 0.03 0.94 10.58
N ASN A 93 1.27 1.21 10.96
CA ASN A 93 2.30 0.21 11.13
C ASN A 93 2.86 0.20 12.56
N TYR A 94 2.97 -1.00 13.12
CA TYR A 94 3.63 -1.31 14.38
C TYR A 94 4.81 -2.24 14.10
N GLU A 95 5.98 -1.83 14.53
CA GLU A 95 7.20 -2.58 14.32
C GLU A 95 7.98 -2.71 15.62
N PHE A 96 8.49 -3.91 15.89
CA PHE A 96 9.47 -4.17 16.93
C PHE A 96 10.69 -4.84 16.31
N GLY A 97 11.86 -4.28 16.56
CA GLY A 97 13.08 -4.82 15.98
C GLY A 97 14.23 -4.85 16.96
N TRP A 98 15.25 -5.60 16.56
CA TRP A 98 16.49 -5.77 17.31
C TRP A 98 17.70 -5.73 16.40
N LYS A 99 18.81 -5.26 16.97
CA LYS A 99 20.15 -5.38 16.41
C LYS A 99 21.02 -5.94 17.50
N THR A 100 21.70 -7.05 17.24
CA THR A 100 22.49 -7.71 18.29
C THR A 100 23.78 -8.26 17.74
N ASP A 101 24.86 -8.02 18.48
CA ASP A 101 26.15 -8.61 18.26
C ASP A 101 26.34 -9.75 19.27
N LEU A 102 26.57 -10.94 18.79
CA LEU A 102 26.68 -12.19 19.52
C LEU A 102 28.07 -12.80 19.33
N LEU A 103 28.39 -13.83 20.14
CA LEU A 103 29.61 -14.61 20.01
C LEU A 103 30.89 -13.73 19.96
N ASP A 104 31.03 -12.84 20.93
CA ASP A 104 32.13 -11.89 21.00
C ASP A 104 32.29 -11.05 19.72
N TYR A 105 31.15 -10.48 19.23
CA TYR A 105 31.05 -9.64 18.02
C TYR A 105 31.36 -10.37 16.70
N THR A 106 31.46 -11.68 16.72
CA THR A 106 31.69 -12.45 15.48
C THR A 106 30.42 -12.77 14.71
N LEU A 107 29.27 -12.65 15.35
CA LEU A 107 27.94 -12.82 14.73
C LEU A 107 27.10 -11.59 15.00
N ARG A 108 26.71 -10.89 13.95
CA ARG A 108 25.66 -9.86 13.98
C ARG A 108 24.36 -10.47 13.50
N PHE A 109 23.29 -10.27 14.27
CA PHE A 109 21.94 -10.70 13.91
C PHE A 109 20.95 -9.54 14.14
N ASN A 110 20.35 -9.09 13.06
CA ASN A 110 19.31 -8.06 13.07
C ASN A 110 17.98 -8.68 12.66
N GLY A 111 16.89 -8.12 13.13
CA GLY A 111 15.57 -8.52 12.67
C GLY A 111 14.49 -7.58 13.15
N SER A 112 13.32 -7.77 12.56
CA SER A 112 12.10 -7.10 13.00
C SER A 112 10.88 -8.00 12.83
N VAL A 113 9.87 -7.73 13.63
CA VAL A 113 8.50 -8.21 13.44
C VAL A 113 7.62 -6.99 13.27
N PHE A 114 6.66 -7.06 12.37
CA PHE A 114 5.78 -5.94 12.11
C PHE A 114 4.35 -6.40 11.83
N PHE A 115 3.44 -5.48 12.08
CA PHE A 115 2.04 -5.58 11.78
C PHE A 115 1.57 -4.26 11.20
N ALA A 116 0.99 -4.31 10.01
CA ALA A 116 0.42 -3.15 9.36
C ALA A 116 -1.04 -3.39 9.01
N GLU A 117 -1.87 -2.38 9.29
CA GLU A 117 -3.27 -2.30 8.90
C GLU A 117 -3.41 -1.27 7.78
N ILE A 118 -4.15 -1.63 6.75
CA ILE A 118 -4.48 -0.72 5.65
C ILE A 118 -5.99 -0.59 5.59
N GLU A 119 -6.46 0.62 5.82
CA GLU A 119 -7.88 0.95 5.67
C GLU A 119 -8.15 1.54 4.29
N ARG A 120 -9.26 1.14 3.71
CA ARG A 120 -9.72 1.64 2.40
C ARG A 120 -8.68 1.46 1.29
N LEU A 121 -8.00 0.30 1.29
CA LEU A 121 -6.96 -0.03 0.33
C LEU A 121 -7.38 0.32 -1.10
N GLN A 122 -6.60 1.18 -1.73
CA GLN A 122 -6.74 1.48 -3.15
C GLN A 122 -6.21 0.29 -3.95
N THR A 123 -7.07 -0.31 -4.73
CA THR A 123 -6.68 -1.39 -5.65
C THR A 123 -7.18 -1.10 -7.05
N THR A 124 -6.49 -1.70 -8.03
CA THR A 124 -6.90 -1.64 -9.43
C THR A 124 -7.73 -2.87 -9.75
N ILE A 125 -8.90 -2.65 -10.28
CA ILE A 125 -9.91 -3.66 -10.57
C ILE A 125 -10.11 -3.75 -12.09
N PHE A 126 -10.25 -4.97 -12.60
CA PHE A 126 -10.71 -5.22 -13.95
C PHE A 126 -11.98 -6.05 -13.92
N ASP A 127 -13.10 -5.42 -14.16
CA ASP A 127 -14.40 -6.12 -14.27
C ASP A 127 -15.06 -5.77 -15.61
N PRO A 128 -14.96 -6.68 -16.60
CA PRO A 128 -15.52 -6.44 -17.93
C PRO A 128 -17.06 -6.35 -17.95
N SER A 129 -17.74 -6.75 -16.88
CA SER A 129 -19.19 -6.55 -16.73
C SER A 129 -19.56 -5.10 -16.46
N ILE A 130 -18.60 -4.32 -15.93
CA ILE A 130 -18.75 -2.90 -15.63
C ILE A 130 -18.16 -2.07 -16.77
N THR A 131 -16.89 -2.33 -17.09
CA THR A 131 -16.15 -1.62 -18.13
C THR A 131 -14.98 -2.46 -18.64
N ASN A 132 -14.60 -2.29 -19.90
CA ASN A 132 -13.39 -2.91 -20.48
C ASN A 132 -12.10 -2.13 -20.18
N LEU A 133 -12.10 -1.32 -19.14
CA LEU A 133 -10.95 -0.57 -18.68
C LEU A 133 -10.68 -0.89 -17.21
N PHE A 134 -9.42 -0.86 -16.82
CA PHE A 134 -9.05 -0.88 -15.41
C PHE A 134 -9.56 0.39 -14.73
N PHE A 135 -10.06 0.24 -13.53
CA PHE A 135 -10.41 1.33 -12.64
C PHE A 135 -9.85 1.07 -11.24
N SER A 136 -9.73 2.12 -10.45
CA SER A 136 -9.31 2.01 -9.07
C SER A 136 -10.48 2.28 -8.14
N ASP A 137 -10.48 1.61 -6.99
CA ASP A 137 -11.44 1.88 -5.92
C ASP A 137 -10.78 1.65 -4.56
N ASN A 138 -11.37 2.20 -3.52
CA ASN A 138 -11.07 1.89 -2.14
C ASN A 138 -11.79 0.57 -1.77
N ALA A 139 -11.28 -0.55 -2.28
CA ALA A 139 -12.07 -1.76 -2.42
C ALA A 139 -12.05 -2.68 -1.19
N ALA A 140 -11.09 -2.50 -0.29
CA ALA A 140 -10.91 -3.42 0.83
C ALA A 140 -10.20 -2.77 2.02
N ASP A 141 -10.22 -3.44 3.16
CA ASP A 141 -9.23 -3.28 4.21
C ASP A 141 -8.33 -4.52 4.20
N ALA A 142 -7.09 -4.36 4.60
CA ALA A 142 -6.10 -5.42 4.58
C ALA A 142 -5.16 -5.35 5.78
N GLU A 143 -4.60 -6.49 6.13
CA GLU A 143 -3.54 -6.62 7.14
C GLU A 143 -2.28 -7.25 6.52
N ILE A 144 -1.14 -6.82 7.01
CA ILE A 144 0.17 -7.37 6.66
C ILE A 144 0.89 -7.70 7.96
N LYS A 145 1.33 -8.93 8.09
CA LYS A 145 2.14 -9.41 9.21
C LYS A 145 3.44 -9.97 8.68
N GLY A 146 4.54 -9.68 9.36
CA GLY A 146 5.79 -10.18 8.85
C GLY A 146 6.87 -10.26 9.90
N VAL A 147 7.86 -11.07 9.56
CA VAL A 147 9.14 -11.14 10.24
C VAL A 147 10.24 -11.14 9.21
N GLU A 148 11.25 -10.33 9.46
CA GLU A 148 12.43 -10.27 8.61
C GLU A 148 13.70 -10.21 9.44
N GLY A 149 14.79 -10.64 8.85
CA GLY A 149 16.08 -10.60 9.53
C GLY A 149 17.24 -10.85 8.60
N ASP A 150 18.41 -10.45 9.09
CA ASP A 150 19.67 -10.69 8.43
C ASP A 150 20.75 -11.06 9.46
N PHE A 151 21.76 -11.75 8.98
CA PHE A 151 22.92 -12.04 9.79
C PHE A 151 24.22 -11.95 9.00
N ILE A 152 25.29 -11.62 9.72
CA ILE A 152 26.68 -11.65 9.27
C ILE A 152 27.48 -12.42 10.31
N TRP A 153 28.14 -13.48 9.89
CA TRP A 153 28.96 -14.31 10.76
C TRP A 153 30.37 -14.47 10.21
N ALA A 154 31.35 -14.13 11.05
CA ALA A 154 32.76 -14.30 10.77
C ALA A 154 33.39 -15.25 11.81
N PRO A 155 33.33 -16.57 11.58
CA PRO A 155 33.79 -17.55 12.58
C PRO A 155 35.28 -17.40 12.92
N PRO A 156 35.66 -17.29 14.20
CA PRO A 156 37.05 -17.08 14.58
C PRO A 156 37.99 -18.25 14.19
N SER A 157 37.42 -19.44 14.07
CA SER A 157 38.16 -20.64 13.68
C SER A 157 38.52 -20.73 12.19
N MET A 158 37.93 -19.88 11.34
CA MET A 158 38.11 -19.88 9.88
C MET A 158 38.48 -18.47 9.38
N SER A 159 39.75 -18.13 9.52
CA SER A 159 40.24 -16.79 9.10
C SER A 159 39.91 -16.50 7.63
N GLY A 160 39.33 -15.34 7.39
CA GLY A 160 38.94 -14.88 6.04
C GLY A 160 37.59 -15.40 5.54
N LEU A 161 36.85 -16.22 6.29
CA LEU A 161 35.49 -16.62 5.98
C LEU A 161 34.50 -15.61 6.58
N THR A 162 33.55 -15.17 5.77
CA THR A 162 32.35 -14.45 6.20
C THR A 162 31.13 -15.07 5.57
N VAL A 163 30.14 -15.37 6.38
CA VAL A 163 28.84 -15.91 5.95
C VAL A 163 27.77 -14.86 6.20
N THR A 164 26.96 -14.59 5.20
CA THR A 164 25.83 -13.65 5.29
C THR A 164 24.54 -14.34 4.86
N GLY A 165 23.44 -13.96 5.48
CA GLY A 165 22.12 -14.43 5.09
C GLY A 165 21.05 -13.43 5.48
N ALA A 166 19.91 -13.50 4.77
CA ALA A 166 18.71 -12.74 5.09
C ALA A 166 17.48 -13.60 4.83
N PHE A 167 16.40 -13.31 5.55
CA PHE A 167 15.10 -13.95 5.36
C PHE A 167 13.99 -12.95 5.57
N SER A 168 12.86 -13.17 4.90
CA SER A 168 11.62 -12.45 5.11
C SER A 168 10.46 -13.44 4.97
N VAL A 169 9.51 -13.37 5.88
CA VAL A 169 8.26 -14.13 5.84
C VAL A 169 7.11 -13.14 6.04
N LEU A 170 6.21 -13.11 5.08
CA LEU A 170 5.07 -12.21 5.05
C LEU A 170 3.78 -13.03 5.01
N ASP A 171 2.79 -12.55 5.73
CA ASP A 171 1.39 -12.98 5.67
C ASP A 171 0.52 -11.76 5.40
N THR A 172 -0.31 -11.84 4.37
CA THR A 172 -1.13 -10.71 3.94
C THR A 172 -2.56 -11.19 3.70
N GLU A 173 -3.53 -10.45 4.21
CA GLU A 173 -4.93 -10.84 4.15
C GLU A 173 -5.84 -9.63 3.90
N ILE A 174 -6.84 -9.82 3.02
CA ILE A 174 -7.97 -8.90 2.92
C ILE A 174 -8.94 -9.22 4.05
N THR A 175 -9.10 -8.28 4.97
CA THR A 175 -9.92 -8.44 6.18
C THR A 175 -11.35 -7.94 6.02
N ARG A 176 -11.58 -7.02 5.08
CA ARG A 176 -12.91 -6.53 4.74
C ARG A 176 -13.01 -6.16 3.27
N VAL A 177 -14.06 -6.60 2.61
CA VAL A 177 -14.39 -6.17 1.25
C VAL A 177 -15.35 -5.00 1.32
N ILE A 178 -14.99 -3.88 0.69
CA ILE A 178 -15.80 -2.66 0.59
C ILE A 178 -16.54 -2.64 -0.76
N THR A 179 -15.80 -2.90 -1.83
CA THR A 179 -16.36 -2.97 -3.18
C THR A 179 -16.46 -4.42 -3.63
N PRO A 180 -17.66 -5.00 -3.68
CA PRO A 180 -17.86 -6.38 -4.09
C PRO A 180 -17.67 -6.52 -5.61
N THR A 181 -16.49 -6.96 -6.02
CA THR A 181 -16.14 -7.32 -7.39
C THR A 181 -15.58 -8.73 -7.42
N ASN A 182 -15.40 -9.29 -8.61
CA ASN A 182 -14.79 -10.61 -8.75
C ASN A 182 -13.28 -10.63 -8.45
N ASP A 183 -12.67 -9.46 -8.39
CA ASP A 183 -11.20 -9.31 -8.21
C ASP A 183 -10.79 -9.10 -6.74
N VAL A 184 -11.76 -8.92 -5.84
CA VAL A 184 -11.48 -8.63 -4.42
C VAL A 184 -12.38 -9.49 -3.56
N THR A 185 -11.80 -10.46 -2.87
CA THR A 185 -12.52 -11.36 -1.98
C THR A 185 -11.91 -11.42 -0.59
N LEU A 186 -12.75 -11.72 0.40
CA LEU A 186 -12.31 -11.83 1.79
C LEU A 186 -11.31 -12.98 1.95
N GLY A 187 -10.21 -12.74 2.65
CA GLY A 187 -9.16 -13.73 2.87
C GLY A 187 -8.16 -13.86 1.72
N ASP A 188 -8.33 -13.11 0.64
CA ASP A 188 -7.33 -13.07 -0.43
C ASP A 188 -6.02 -12.45 0.09
N SER A 189 -4.90 -13.01 -0.34
CA SER A 189 -3.59 -12.39 -0.16
C SER A 189 -3.46 -11.16 -1.06
N LEU A 190 -2.75 -10.15 -0.58
CA LEU A 190 -2.41 -9.00 -1.42
C LEU A 190 -1.49 -9.47 -2.55
N ALA A 191 -1.83 -9.10 -3.77
CA ALA A 191 -0.99 -9.37 -4.90
C ALA A 191 0.36 -8.62 -4.74
N TYR A 192 1.46 -9.36 -4.90
CA TYR A 192 2.83 -8.81 -4.81
C TYR A 192 3.28 -8.35 -3.41
N ALA A 193 2.75 -8.95 -2.34
CA ALA A 193 3.27 -8.77 -0.99
C ALA A 193 4.50 -9.65 -0.73
#